data_7aa99ef27fb8b3f62348ee73800932ec
#
_entry.id   7aa99ef27fb8b3f62348ee73800932ec
#
_cell.length_a   1.000
_cell.length_b   1.000
_cell.length_c   1.000
_cell.angle_alpha   90.00
_cell.angle_beta   90.00
_cell.angle_gamma   90.00
#
_symmetry.space_group_name_H-M   'P 1'
#
loop_
_entity.id
_entity.type
_entity.pdbx_description
1 polymer ?
#
loop_
_entity_poly.entity_id
_entity_poly.type
_entity_poly.pdbx_seq_one_letter_code
_entity_poly.pdbx_strand_id
1 'polypeptide(L)'
;MIDVYVLLASLGLPLVAGGCLALVRRQHVARALNVGFSFLTCAAAFALAARTVAHGPMYAAGKLFFVDPFNVFLVALTAFVGWTTSLFSNPYMRIEQDRGKMSDGRMRLYHCMYQLFIFAMLLALLTNNVGVLWVAMEAATLATVLLVSVYRTAASLEAAWKYFILCGVGIAQALFGTILLYLAAGRRLADGDALLWTSLNAVKTQLDPTIVSIAFVFLLVGYGTKVGLVPMHNWLPDAHAEGPTPISAVLSGLLLNVALYAVLRCKVLADGALGNGLPGHLLVGFGLVSVLVASFSLFRQKDVKRLFSYSSIEHMGLMTFAFGLGGPIATFAGLLHMTVHSLVKSAIFFAVGHAAQKARTQEIDGIRGLLQVSPTVGWGMMLGTLAILGMPPFGVFASEFLILTTAIAKLAWSAPFLLIALAAAFAAIFMRVQRMVFGESNVATLEHPPALLPVFVHLALGLMLGLYVPPYLATWYRQAAAMIAG
;
A
#
# COMPACT_ATOMS: atom_id res chain seq x y z
N MET A 1 26.00 6.48 -16.04
CA MET A 1 25.54 7.87 -15.79
C MET A 1 24.04 8.07 -15.97
N ILE A 2 23.45 7.63 -17.09
CA ILE A 2 21.99 7.81 -17.36
C ILE A 2 21.12 7.19 -16.27
N ASP A 3 21.50 6.05 -15.72
CA ASP A 3 20.73 5.32 -14.70
C ASP A 3 20.60 6.09 -13.38
N VAL A 4 21.66 6.81 -12.99
CA VAL A 4 21.66 7.69 -11.81
C VAL A 4 20.71 8.86 -12.02
N TYR A 5 20.66 9.45 -13.21
CA TYR A 5 19.73 10.55 -13.50
C TYR A 5 18.28 10.11 -13.48
N VAL A 6 17.96 8.91 -13.98
CA VAL A 6 16.59 8.36 -13.94
C VAL A 6 16.15 8.09 -12.50
N LEU A 7 17.04 7.53 -11.65
CA LEU A 7 16.77 7.36 -10.22
C LEU A 7 16.55 8.72 -9.54
N LEU A 8 17.46 9.68 -9.76
CA LEU A 8 17.34 11.03 -9.18
C LEU A 8 16.07 11.74 -9.67
N ALA A 9 15.66 11.54 -10.93
CA ALA A 9 14.40 12.05 -11.44
C ALA A 9 13.20 11.42 -10.72
N SER A 10 13.21 10.10 -10.50
CA SER A 10 12.13 9.41 -9.79
C SER A 10 11.92 9.94 -8.36
N LEU A 11 12.99 10.35 -7.67
CA LEU A 11 12.94 10.96 -6.33
C LEU A 11 12.76 12.47 -6.37
N GLY A 12 13.48 13.15 -7.26
CA GLY A 12 13.51 14.61 -7.31
C GLY A 12 12.21 15.24 -7.80
N LEU A 13 11.54 14.61 -8.77
CA LEU A 13 10.30 15.15 -9.32
C LEU A 13 9.19 15.34 -8.27
N PRO A 14 8.84 14.36 -7.44
CA PRO A 14 7.80 14.58 -6.42
C PRO A 14 8.25 15.52 -5.32
N LEU A 15 9.54 15.57 -4.97
CA LEU A 15 10.08 16.53 -4.00
C LEU A 15 9.96 17.97 -4.52
N VAL A 16 10.41 18.23 -5.76
CA VAL A 16 10.29 19.53 -6.42
C VAL A 16 8.81 19.92 -6.58
N ALA A 17 7.96 18.95 -6.97
CA ALA A 17 6.53 19.17 -7.08
C ALA A 17 5.92 19.63 -5.74
N GLY A 18 6.28 18.99 -4.63
CA GLY A 18 5.84 19.39 -3.30
C GLY A 18 6.20 20.85 -2.98
N GLY A 19 7.47 21.24 -3.25
CA GLY A 19 7.92 22.62 -3.07
C GLY A 19 7.19 23.62 -3.96
N CYS A 20 7.04 23.32 -5.25
CA CYS A 20 6.32 24.19 -6.20
C CYS A 20 4.84 24.36 -5.80
N LEU A 21 4.16 23.26 -5.43
CA LEU A 21 2.75 23.27 -5.07
C LEU A 21 2.46 24.00 -3.75
N ALA A 22 3.43 24.06 -2.85
CA ALA A 22 3.34 24.90 -1.65
C ALA A 22 3.24 26.40 -1.98
N LEU A 23 3.81 26.84 -3.10
CA LEU A 23 3.87 28.25 -3.50
C LEU A 23 2.75 28.66 -4.48
N VAL A 24 2.22 27.71 -5.25
CA VAL A 24 1.20 28.00 -6.28
C VAL A 24 -0.15 28.31 -5.63
N ARG A 25 -0.67 29.54 -5.90
CA ARG A 25 -1.96 30.01 -5.37
C ARG A 25 -3.16 29.66 -6.26
N ARG A 26 -2.95 29.59 -7.60
CA ARG A 26 -4.02 29.32 -8.57
C ARG A 26 -4.35 27.82 -8.60
N GLN A 27 -5.55 27.46 -8.14
CA GLN A 27 -5.97 26.05 -7.97
C GLN A 27 -5.95 25.23 -9.25
N HIS A 28 -6.34 25.82 -10.40
CA HIS A 28 -6.29 25.11 -11.69
C HIS A 28 -4.87 24.78 -12.11
N VAL A 29 -3.90 25.69 -11.84
CA VAL A 29 -2.47 25.46 -12.10
C VAL A 29 -1.93 24.38 -11.13
N ALA A 30 -2.25 24.48 -9.85
CA ALA A 30 -1.82 23.48 -8.85
C ALA A 30 -2.29 22.06 -9.21
N ARG A 31 -3.56 21.92 -9.65
CA ARG A 31 -4.09 20.63 -10.10
C ARG A 31 -3.37 20.09 -11.34
N ALA A 32 -3.13 20.95 -12.35
CA ALA A 32 -2.41 20.55 -13.56
C ALA A 32 -0.97 20.16 -13.26
N LEU A 33 -0.27 20.93 -12.43
CA LEU A 33 1.11 20.63 -12.00
C LEU A 33 1.16 19.32 -11.20
N ASN A 34 0.22 19.08 -10.28
CA ASN A 34 0.16 17.84 -9.51
C ASN A 34 0.06 16.61 -10.43
N VAL A 35 -0.84 16.65 -11.42
CA VAL A 35 -0.98 15.56 -12.40
C VAL A 35 0.25 15.43 -13.29
N GLY A 36 0.79 16.54 -13.79
CA GLY A 36 1.96 16.56 -14.68
C GLY A 36 3.22 16.01 -13.99
N PHE A 37 3.53 16.45 -12.78
CA PHE A 37 4.67 15.91 -12.02
C PHE A 37 4.48 14.44 -11.64
N SER A 38 3.26 14.03 -11.26
CA SER A 38 2.97 12.61 -10.99
C SER A 38 3.16 11.74 -12.23
N PHE A 39 2.78 12.24 -13.43
CA PHE A 39 3.02 11.56 -14.71
C PHE A 39 4.52 11.43 -15.01
N LEU A 40 5.28 12.51 -14.86
CA LEU A 40 6.74 12.50 -15.08
C LEU A 40 7.44 11.54 -14.10
N THR A 41 7.01 11.53 -12.83
CA THR A 41 7.50 10.58 -11.82
C THR A 41 7.19 9.14 -12.23
N CYS A 42 5.99 8.89 -12.75
CA CYS A 42 5.60 7.57 -13.26
C CYS A 42 6.48 7.15 -14.46
N ALA A 43 6.69 8.04 -15.42
CA ALA A 43 7.55 7.77 -16.57
C ALA A 43 9.00 7.47 -16.15
N ALA A 44 9.55 8.24 -15.20
CA ALA A 44 10.89 7.99 -14.66
C ALA A 44 10.98 6.65 -13.93
N ALA A 45 9.96 6.31 -13.12
CA ALA A 45 9.88 5.04 -12.39
C ALA A 45 9.83 3.82 -13.35
N PHE A 46 9.04 3.90 -14.42
CA PHE A 46 9.00 2.84 -15.43
C PHE A 46 10.31 2.73 -16.22
N ALA A 47 10.95 3.85 -16.54
CA ALA A 47 12.28 3.84 -17.17
C ALA A 47 13.32 3.18 -16.25
N LEU A 48 13.28 3.48 -14.94
CA LEU A 48 14.15 2.84 -13.95
C LEU A 48 13.89 1.34 -13.86
N ALA A 49 12.63 0.94 -13.84
CA ALA A 49 12.23 -0.47 -13.81
C ALA A 49 12.71 -1.24 -15.05
N ALA A 50 12.45 -0.70 -16.25
CA ALA A 50 12.89 -1.31 -17.50
C ALA A 50 14.42 -1.53 -17.53
N ARG A 51 15.17 -0.54 -17.04
CA ARG A 51 16.64 -0.64 -16.97
C ARG A 51 17.12 -1.68 -15.97
N THR A 52 16.52 -1.69 -14.77
CA THR A 52 16.90 -2.66 -13.72
C THR A 52 16.61 -4.09 -14.16
N VAL A 53 15.48 -4.31 -14.82
CA VAL A 53 15.15 -5.65 -15.34
C VAL A 53 16.09 -6.08 -16.48
N ALA A 54 16.53 -5.13 -17.33
CA ALA A 54 17.41 -5.42 -18.46
C ALA A 54 18.88 -5.60 -18.08
N HIS A 55 19.38 -4.83 -17.09
CA HIS A 55 20.81 -4.76 -16.78
C HIS A 55 21.17 -5.27 -15.37
N GLY A 56 20.16 -5.66 -14.58
CA GLY A 56 20.36 -6.13 -13.21
C GLY A 56 20.42 -5.01 -12.15
N PRO A 57 20.71 -5.37 -10.89
CA PRO A 57 20.77 -4.45 -9.77
C PRO A 57 21.85 -3.37 -9.91
N MET A 58 21.59 -2.19 -9.35
CA MET A 58 22.54 -1.06 -9.43
C MET A 58 22.63 -0.30 -8.10
N TYR A 59 23.79 0.35 -7.91
CA TYR A 59 24.04 1.29 -6.80
C TYR A 59 24.14 2.73 -7.33
N ALA A 60 23.76 3.68 -6.48
CA ALA A 60 23.92 5.10 -6.77
C ALA A 60 24.33 5.90 -5.52
N ALA A 61 24.90 7.11 -5.73
CA ALA A 61 25.30 8.04 -4.67
C ALA A 61 26.12 7.37 -3.54
N GLY A 62 27.24 6.75 -3.87
CA GLY A 62 28.13 6.15 -2.88
C GLY A 62 27.49 4.99 -2.11
N LYS A 63 26.65 4.18 -2.75
CA LYS A 63 25.84 3.09 -2.18
C LYS A 63 24.66 3.54 -1.30
N LEU A 64 24.34 4.82 -1.24
CA LEU A 64 23.17 5.29 -0.49
C LEU A 64 21.86 4.76 -1.07
N PHE A 65 21.80 4.58 -2.38
CA PHE A 65 20.67 3.97 -3.09
C PHE A 65 21.06 2.61 -3.67
N PHE A 66 20.11 1.69 -3.59
CA PHE A 66 20.21 0.37 -4.17
C PHE A 66 18.93 0.04 -4.92
N VAL A 67 19.04 -0.32 -6.19
CA VAL A 67 17.90 -0.67 -7.04
C VAL A 67 18.04 -2.11 -7.47
N ASP A 68 17.03 -2.90 -7.20
CA ASP A 68 16.96 -4.32 -7.51
C ASP A 68 15.57 -4.72 -8.04
N PRO A 69 15.38 -5.93 -8.57
CA PRO A 69 14.08 -6.38 -9.08
C PRO A 69 12.95 -6.31 -8.06
N PHE A 70 13.23 -6.43 -6.77
CA PHE A 70 12.19 -6.39 -5.75
C PHE A 70 11.73 -4.96 -5.45
N ASN A 71 12.62 -4.00 -5.21
CA ASN A 71 12.18 -2.64 -4.91
C ASN A 71 11.66 -1.90 -6.13
N VAL A 72 12.27 -2.08 -7.31
CA VAL A 72 11.85 -1.35 -8.51
C VAL A 72 10.45 -1.76 -8.99
N PHE A 73 10.02 -2.97 -8.70
CA PHE A 73 8.65 -3.42 -8.89
C PHE A 73 7.67 -2.52 -8.12
N LEU A 74 7.93 -2.30 -6.83
CA LEU A 74 7.10 -1.43 -5.99
C LEU A 74 7.26 0.05 -6.35
N VAL A 75 8.42 0.48 -6.82
CA VAL A 75 8.64 1.84 -7.34
C VAL A 75 7.73 2.12 -8.53
N ALA A 76 7.68 1.21 -9.51
CA ALA A 76 6.81 1.34 -10.68
C ALA A 76 5.32 1.34 -10.28
N LEU A 77 4.92 0.42 -9.39
CA LEU A 77 3.55 0.34 -8.88
C LEU A 77 3.14 1.60 -8.09
N THR A 78 4.03 2.09 -7.21
CA THR A 78 3.80 3.30 -6.42
C THR A 78 3.64 4.53 -7.30
N ALA A 79 4.49 4.70 -8.29
CA ALA A 79 4.41 5.83 -9.20
C ALA A 79 3.17 5.76 -10.11
N PHE A 80 2.80 4.58 -10.61
CA PHE A 80 1.60 4.39 -11.44
C PHE A 80 0.32 4.70 -10.67
N VAL A 81 0.11 4.07 -9.51
CA VAL A 81 -1.07 4.31 -8.68
C VAL A 81 -1.09 5.75 -8.15
N GLY A 82 0.08 6.31 -7.82
CA GLY A 82 0.21 7.73 -7.45
C GLY A 82 -0.26 8.66 -8.58
N TRP A 83 0.15 8.40 -9.82
CA TRP A 83 -0.31 9.18 -10.97
C TRP A 83 -1.81 9.05 -11.21
N THR A 84 -2.35 7.84 -11.28
CA THR A 84 -3.78 7.61 -11.50
C THR A 84 -4.65 8.18 -10.36
N THR A 85 -4.14 8.15 -9.12
CA THR A 85 -4.80 8.81 -7.99
C THR A 85 -4.78 10.34 -8.15
N SER A 86 -3.72 10.93 -8.68
CA SER A 86 -3.68 12.38 -8.95
C SER A 86 -4.71 12.79 -10.01
N LEU A 87 -4.95 11.95 -11.03
CA LEU A 87 -6.01 12.13 -12.02
C LEU A 87 -7.40 12.08 -11.39
N PHE A 88 -7.65 11.06 -10.56
CA PHE A 88 -8.91 10.92 -9.82
C PHE A 88 -9.12 12.07 -8.84
N SER A 89 -8.07 12.51 -8.15
CA SER A 89 -8.11 13.56 -7.14
C SER A 89 -8.56 14.91 -7.71
N ASN A 90 -8.27 15.21 -8.96
CA ASN A 90 -8.59 16.51 -9.56
C ASN A 90 -10.10 16.83 -9.50
N PRO A 91 -11.01 16.07 -10.14
CA PRO A 91 -12.45 16.34 -10.02
C PRO A 91 -13.00 16.06 -8.63
N TYR A 92 -12.48 15.04 -7.91
CA TYR A 92 -12.92 14.71 -6.55
C TYR A 92 -12.73 15.90 -5.59
N MET A 93 -11.53 16.45 -5.52
CA MET A 93 -11.20 17.54 -4.60
C MET A 93 -11.85 18.87 -5.03
N ARG A 94 -12.12 19.04 -6.33
CA ARG A 94 -12.89 20.18 -6.82
C ARG A 94 -14.32 20.16 -6.26
N ILE A 95 -15.00 19.00 -6.30
CA ILE A 95 -16.35 18.84 -5.72
C ILE A 95 -16.32 19.14 -4.22
N GLU A 96 -15.30 18.68 -3.49
CA GLU A 96 -15.16 18.97 -2.05
C GLU A 96 -14.93 20.48 -1.79
N GLN A 97 -14.20 21.17 -2.66
CA GLN A 97 -13.98 22.61 -2.59
C GLN A 97 -15.27 23.39 -2.93
N ASP A 98 -15.98 23.03 -4.00
CA ASP A 98 -17.24 23.66 -4.41
C ASP A 98 -18.33 23.52 -3.33
N ARG A 99 -18.27 22.44 -2.54
CA ARG A 99 -19.14 22.20 -1.36
C ARG A 99 -18.69 22.93 -0.08
N GLY A 100 -17.64 23.73 -0.16
CA GLY A 100 -17.12 24.49 0.99
C GLY A 100 -16.36 23.68 2.04
N LYS A 101 -16.12 22.38 1.82
CA LYS A 101 -15.36 21.56 2.76
C LYS A 101 -13.87 21.85 2.77
N MET A 102 -13.34 22.49 1.71
CA MET A 102 -11.93 22.77 1.52
C MET A 102 -11.70 24.25 1.17
N SER A 103 -10.81 24.92 1.94
CA SER A 103 -10.31 26.25 1.56
C SER A 103 -9.10 26.15 0.63
N ASP A 104 -8.76 27.23 -0.08
CA ASP A 104 -7.59 27.28 -0.97
C ASP A 104 -6.26 26.97 -0.25
N GLY A 105 -6.12 27.40 1.00
CA GLY A 105 -4.94 27.09 1.80
C GLY A 105 -4.82 25.60 2.12
N ARG A 106 -5.94 24.94 2.44
CA ARG A 106 -5.97 23.48 2.67
C ARG A 106 -5.78 22.68 1.40
N MET A 107 -6.26 23.18 0.26
CA MET A 107 -5.98 22.57 -1.06
C MET A 107 -4.48 22.61 -1.41
N ARG A 108 -3.80 23.72 -1.13
CA ARG A 108 -2.33 23.80 -1.31
C ARG A 108 -1.61 22.80 -0.40
N LEU A 109 -2.00 22.75 0.88
CA LEU A 109 -1.47 21.75 1.81
C LEU A 109 -1.68 20.33 1.30
N TYR A 110 -2.88 20.02 0.80
CA TYR A 110 -3.21 18.72 0.23
C TYR A 110 -2.27 18.34 -0.93
N HIS A 111 -2.11 19.20 -1.93
CA HIS A 111 -1.26 18.91 -3.08
C HIS A 111 0.22 18.80 -2.71
N CYS A 112 0.71 19.68 -1.82
CA CYS A 112 2.08 19.63 -1.33
C CYS A 112 2.36 18.32 -0.56
N MET A 113 1.53 17.98 0.44
CA MET A 113 1.70 16.78 1.25
C MET A 113 1.51 15.49 0.44
N TYR A 114 0.64 15.51 -0.57
CA TYR A 114 0.49 14.38 -1.49
C TYR A 114 1.80 14.05 -2.21
N GLN A 115 2.48 15.04 -2.78
CA GLN A 115 3.75 14.83 -3.48
C GLN A 115 4.88 14.45 -2.51
N LEU A 116 4.93 15.06 -1.33
CA LEU A 116 5.91 14.70 -0.29
C LEU A 116 5.67 13.26 0.22
N PHE A 117 4.43 12.82 0.30
CA PHE A 117 4.10 11.44 0.63
C PHE A 117 4.59 10.46 -0.45
N ILE A 118 4.37 10.76 -1.74
CA ILE A 118 4.91 9.95 -2.85
C ILE A 118 6.45 9.93 -2.81
N PHE A 119 7.10 11.07 -2.58
CA PHE A 119 8.56 11.15 -2.40
C PHE A 119 9.03 10.24 -1.27
N ALA A 120 8.39 10.31 -0.10
CA ALA A 120 8.79 9.52 1.07
C ALA A 120 8.67 8.01 0.81
N MET A 121 7.61 7.57 0.13
CA MET A 121 7.46 6.16 -0.25
C MET A 121 8.54 5.70 -1.24
N LEU A 122 8.84 6.50 -2.27
CA LEU A 122 9.88 6.18 -3.23
C LEU A 122 11.27 6.20 -2.57
N LEU A 123 11.52 7.11 -1.63
CA LEU A 123 12.75 7.13 -0.84
C LEU A 123 12.88 5.86 0.02
N ALA A 124 11.80 5.42 0.67
CA ALA A 124 11.78 4.19 1.45
C ALA A 124 12.11 2.96 0.60
N LEU A 125 11.61 2.92 -0.64
CA LEU A 125 11.85 1.81 -1.56
C LEU A 125 13.27 1.79 -2.12
N LEU A 126 13.85 2.97 -2.41
CA LEU A 126 15.11 3.08 -3.15
C LEU A 126 16.35 3.21 -2.25
N THR A 127 16.19 3.56 -0.98
CA THR A 127 17.35 3.67 -0.07
C THR A 127 17.95 2.31 0.24
N ASN A 128 19.29 2.26 0.27
CA ASN A 128 20.05 1.13 0.77
C ASN A 128 20.28 1.17 2.29
N ASN A 129 20.05 2.33 2.91
CA ASN A 129 20.31 2.55 4.33
C ASN A 129 19.04 2.31 5.15
N VAL A 130 19.09 1.34 6.08
CA VAL A 130 17.93 0.97 6.93
C VAL A 130 17.52 2.10 7.89
N GLY A 131 18.42 2.99 8.27
CA GLY A 131 18.10 4.20 9.03
C GLY A 131 17.34 5.23 8.19
N VAL A 132 17.76 5.43 6.93
CA VAL A 132 17.04 6.30 5.97
C VAL A 132 15.68 5.70 5.62
N LEU A 133 15.57 4.37 5.50
CA LEU A 133 14.28 3.69 5.34
C LEU A 133 13.33 4.03 6.49
N TRP A 134 13.82 3.99 7.72
CA TRP A 134 13.05 4.37 8.90
C TRP A 134 12.59 5.85 8.83
N VAL A 135 13.52 6.78 8.52
CA VAL A 135 13.18 8.21 8.35
C VAL A 135 12.11 8.41 7.27
N ALA A 136 12.25 7.74 6.13
CA ALA A 136 11.31 7.84 5.02
C ALA A 136 9.90 7.33 5.40
N MET A 137 9.83 6.24 6.16
CA MET A 137 8.58 5.70 6.67
C MET A 137 7.90 6.65 7.68
N GLU A 138 8.66 7.37 8.50
CA GLU A 138 8.12 8.37 9.39
C GLU A 138 7.69 9.64 8.63
N ALA A 139 8.48 10.09 7.66
CA ALA A 139 8.10 11.21 6.79
C ALA A 139 6.78 10.94 6.05
N ALA A 140 6.57 9.70 5.57
CA ALA A 140 5.29 9.29 4.99
C ALA A 140 4.14 9.40 5.98
N THR A 141 4.35 9.07 7.27
CA THR A 141 3.33 9.25 8.32
C THR A 141 2.98 10.70 8.52
N LEU A 142 3.99 11.55 8.73
CA LEU A 142 3.78 12.97 8.98
C LEU A 142 3.01 13.64 7.83
N ALA A 143 3.36 13.31 6.59
CA ALA A 143 2.63 13.81 5.42
C ALA A 143 1.17 13.34 5.41
N THR A 144 0.92 12.07 5.71
CA THR A 144 -0.43 11.49 5.67
C THR A 144 -1.29 11.86 6.87
N VAL A 145 -0.73 12.10 8.04
CA VAL A 145 -1.46 12.68 9.19
C VAL A 145 -2.07 14.04 8.82
N LEU A 146 -1.30 14.90 8.12
CA LEU A 146 -1.80 16.18 7.63
C LEU A 146 -2.86 16.02 6.55
N LEU A 147 -2.75 14.99 5.71
CA LEU A 147 -3.75 14.68 4.68
C LEU A 147 -5.05 14.11 5.28
N VAL A 148 -4.98 13.27 6.30
CA VAL A 148 -6.16 12.74 7.02
C VAL A 148 -6.90 13.87 7.75
N SER A 149 -6.16 14.78 8.38
CA SER A 149 -6.73 15.91 9.13
C SER A 149 -7.16 17.10 8.27
N VAL A 150 -7.05 17.03 6.93
CA VAL A 150 -7.21 18.19 6.04
C VAL A 150 -8.60 18.83 6.09
N TYR A 151 -9.65 18.06 6.38
CA TYR A 151 -11.02 18.60 6.57
C TYR A 151 -11.20 19.37 7.87
N ARG A 152 -10.33 19.13 8.86
CA ARG A 152 -10.37 19.79 10.19
C ARG A 152 -11.69 19.64 10.94
N THR A 153 -12.42 18.57 10.70
CA THR A 153 -13.56 18.19 11.55
C THR A 153 -13.06 17.57 12.85
N ALA A 154 -13.87 17.55 13.91
CA ALA A 154 -13.49 16.88 15.16
C ALA A 154 -13.12 15.42 14.93
N ALA A 155 -13.90 14.69 14.09
CA ALA A 155 -13.64 13.31 13.75
C ALA A 155 -12.33 13.14 12.96
N SER A 156 -12.05 14.01 11.98
CA SER A 156 -10.80 13.91 11.19
C SER A 156 -9.56 14.24 12.01
N LEU A 157 -9.66 15.16 12.99
CA LEU A 157 -8.57 15.44 13.91
C LEU A 157 -8.34 14.29 14.89
N GLU A 158 -9.41 13.68 15.43
CA GLU A 158 -9.31 12.49 16.27
C GLU A 158 -8.66 11.32 15.52
N ALA A 159 -9.11 11.03 14.31
CA ALA A 159 -8.54 9.99 13.46
C ALA A 159 -7.05 10.24 13.17
N ALA A 160 -6.68 11.48 12.86
CA ALA A 160 -5.30 11.87 12.61
C ALA A 160 -4.41 11.72 13.87
N TRP A 161 -4.92 12.07 15.06
CA TRP A 161 -4.21 11.87 16.33
C TRP A 161 -4.04 10.36 16.64
N LYS A 162 -5.08 9.55 16.50
CA LYS A 162 -4.98 8.09 16.65
C LYS A 162 -3.93 7.51 15.70
N TYR A 163 -3.97 7.93 14.44
CA TYR A 163 -2.99 7.51 13.43
C TYR A 163 -1.57 7.93 13.83
N PHE A 164 -1.36 9.18 14.20
CA PHE A 164 -0.05 9.71 14.60
C PHE A 164 0.51 8.97 15.82
N ILE A 165 -0.28 8.80 16.88
CA ILE A 165 0.18 8.17 18.12
C ILE A 165 0.49 6.69 17.88
N LEU A 166 -0.44 5.91 17.30
CA LEU A 166 -0.25 4.47 17.12
C LEU A 166 0.91 4.16 16.16
N CYS A 167 0.98 4.88 15.05
CA CYS A 167 2.08 4.70 14.12
C CYS A 167 3.40 5.27 14.64
N GLY A 168 3.38 6.35 15.42
CA GLY A 168 4.57 6.90 16.08
C GLY A 168 5.17 5.93 17.09
N VAL A 169 4.34 5.28 17.92
CA VAL A 169 4.80 4.20 18.82
C VAL A 169 5.35 3.02 18.01
N GLY A 170 4.68 2.61 16.93
CA GLY A 170 5.18 1.55 16.07
C GLY A 170 6.53 1.90 15.45
N ILE A 171 6.68 3.09 14.88
CA ILE A 171 7.92 3.46 14.21
C ILE A 171 9.08 3.68 15.21
N ALA A 172 8.79 4.06 16.47
CA ALA A 172 9.79 4.09 17.54
C ALA A 172 10.32 2.69 17.86
N GLN A 173 9.47 1.68 17.83
CA GLN A 173 9.90 0.27 17.96
C GLN A 173 10.75 -0.16 16.76
N ALA A 174 10.39 0.23 15.53
CA ALA A 174 11.21 -0.03 14.36
C ALA A 174 12.59 0.65 14.43
N LEU A 175 12.67 1.86 15.01
CA LEU A 175 13.95 2.51 15.28
C LEU A 175 14.81 1.68 16.24
N PHE A 176 14.22 1.23 17.34
CA PHE A 176 14.91 0.38 18.30
C PHE A 176 15.42 -0.91 17.64
N GLY A 177 14.60 -1.57 16.83
CA GLY A 177 15.01 -2.73 16.04
C GLY A 177 16.15 -2.41 15.05
N THR A 178 16.14 -1.24 14.43
CA THR A 178 17.22 -0.76 13.55
C THR A 178 18.53 -0.54 14.33
N ILE A 179 18.46 0.03 15.53
CA ILE A 179 19.63 0.21 16.43
C ILE A 179 20.19 -1.16 16.83
N LEU A 180 19.35 -2.13 17.13
CA LEU A 180 19.79 -3.49 17.42
C LEU A 180 20.47 -4.17 16.22
N LEU A 181 19.97 -3.98 15.00
CA LEU A 181 20.65 -4.45 13.79
C LEU A 181 22.02 -3.79 13.62
N TYR A 182 22.13 -2.49 13.84
CA TYR A 182 23.40 -1.78 13.83
C TYR A 182 24.37 -2.36 14.87
N LEU A 183 23.89 -2.62 16.09
CA LEU A 183 24.68 -3.23 17.16
C LEU A 183 25.17 -4.64 16.76
N ALA A 184 24.30 -5.46 16.16
CA ALA A 184 24.66 -6.79 15.67
C ALA A 184 25.74 -6.75 14.58
N ALA A 185 25.74 -5.69 13.75
CA ALA A 185 26.69 -5.49 12.65
C ALA A 185 28.03 -4.88 13.11
N GLY A 186 28.06 -4.12 14.20
CA GLY A 186 29.19 -3.26 14.60
C GLY A 186 30.50 -3.99 14.87
N ARG A 187 30.49 -5.33 15.05
CA ARG A 187 31.69 -6.17 15.18
C ARG A 187 32.18 -6.72 13.82
N ARG A 188 31.42 -6.57 12.75
CA ARG A 188 31.67 -7.20 11.44
C ARG A 188 31.83 -6.20 10.31
N LEU A 189 31.25 -5.02 10.45
CA LEU A 189 31.24 -3.97 9.44
C LEU A 189 31.80 -2.66 10.00
N ALA A 190 32.40 -1.84 9.15
CA ALA A 190 32.78 -0.47 9.52
C ALA A 190 31.51 0.38 9.75
N ASP A 191 31.62 1.41 10.59
CA ASP A 191 30.48 2.26 11.00
C ASP A 191 29.68 2.82 9.82
N GLY A 192 30.36 3.19 8.73
CA GLY A 192 29.70 3.69 7.52
C GLY A 192 28.87 2.67 6.75
N ASP A 193 29.19 1.38 6.86
CA ASP A 193 28.55 0.27 6.15
C ASP A 193 27.50 -0.48 7.00
N ALA A 194 27.54 -0.31 8.32
CA ALA A 194 26.73 -1.09 9.26
C ALA A 194 25.21 -0.82 9.20
N LEU A 195 24.79 0.23 8.51
CA LEU A 195 23.39 0.52 8.23
C LEU A 195 22.99 0.27 6.74
N LEU A 196 23.96 -0.12 5.88
CA LEU A 196 23.64 -0.45 4.50
C LEU A 196 23.05 -1.85 4.41
N TRP A 197 21.83 -1.96 3.88
CA TRP A 197 21.14 -3.26 3.76
C TRP A 197 21.97 -4.29 2.97
N THR A 198 22.62 -3.86 1.90
CA THR A 198 23.45 -4.75 1.08
C THR A 198 24.69 -5.25 1.81
N SER A 199 25.32 -4.42 2.65
CA SER A 199 26.44 -4.81 3.51
C SER A 199 25.99 -5.76 4.63
N LEU A 200 24.84 -5.45 5.26
CA LEU A 200 24.20 -6.35 6.25
C LEU A 200 23.86 -7.70 5.62
N ASN A 201 23.29 -7.71 4.41
CA ASN A 201 22.94 -8.94 3.71
C ASN A 201 24.18 -9.80 3.34
N ALA A 202 25.32 -9.17 3.05
CA ALA A 202 26.57 -9.87 2.74
C ALA A 202 27.15 -10.60 3.96
N VAL A 203 26.89 -10.11 5.17
CA VAL A 203 27.39 -10.71 6.43
C VAL A 203 26.29 -11.33 7.29
N LYS A 204 25.07 -11.48 6.77
CA LYS A 204 23.89 -11.88 7.54
C LYS A 204 24.07 -13.16 8.34
N THR A 205 24.81 -14.16 7.82
CA THR A 205 25.10 -15.43 8.49
C THR A 205 26.12 -15.30 9.65
N GLN A 206 26.76 -14.14 9.78
CA GLN A 206 27.77 -13.87 10.82
C GLN A 206 27.24 -12.92 11.90
N LEU A 207 26.01 -12.41 11.76
CA LEU A 207 25.36 -11.56 12.75
C LEU A 207 24.98 -12.38 13.98
N ASP A 208 24.95 -11.73 15.16
CA ASP A 208 24.54 -12.38 16.41
C ASP A 208 23.07 -12.79 16.35
N PRO A 209 22.73 -14.09 16.40
CA PRO A 209 21.36 -14.56 16.26
C PRO A 209 20.43 -14.05 17.36
N THR A 210 20.92 -13.89 18.58
CA THR A 210 20.10 -13.41 19.69
C THR A 210 19.70 -11.96 19.49
N ILE A 211 20.65 -11.11 19.13
CA ILE A 211 20.37 -9.68 18.88
C ILE A 211 19.46 -9.54 17.65
N VAL A 212 19.73 -10.29 16.57
CA VAL A 212 18.91 -10.22 15.35
C VAL A 212 17.49 -10.73 15.60
N SER A 213 17.29 -11.76 16.43
CA SER A 213 15.95 -12.25 16.76
C SER A 213 15.11 -11.17 17.47
N ILE A 214 15.68 -10.48 18.44
CA ILE A 214 15.04 -9.38 19.16
C ILE A 214 14.80 -8.21 18.19
N ALA A 215 15.81 -7.82 17.40
CA ALA A 215 15.70 -6.77 16.40
C ALA A 215 14.54 -7.03 15.44
N PHE A 216 14.41 -8.27 14.92
CA PHE A 216 13.36 -8.63 13.99
C PHE A 216 11.95 -8.51 14.61
N VAL A 217 11.78 -8.91 15.89
CA VAL A 217 10.49 -8.73 16.58
C VAL A 217 10.10 -7.25 16.63
N PHE A 218 11.02 -6.36 17.03
CA PHE A 218 10.77 -4.92 17.09
C PHE A 218 10.51 -4.32 15.70
N LEU A 219 11.23 -4.75 14.67
CA LEU A 219 11.03 -4.31 13.30
C LEU A 219 9.70 -4.80 12.73
N LEU A 220 9.33 -6.06 13.00
CA LEU A 220 8.05 -6.63 12.58
C LEU A 220 6.87 -5.92 13.26
N VAL A 221 6.92 -5.69 14.56
CA VAL A 221 5.87 -4.97 15.29
C VAL A 221 5.80 -3.52 14.81
N GLY A 222 6.95 -2.87 14.65
CA GLY A 222 7.03 -1.47 14.23
C GLY A 222 6.51 -1.23 12.81
N TYR A 223 7.09 -1.88 11.83
CA TYR A 223 6.61 -1.78 10.44
C TYR A 223 5.28 -2.51 10.23
N GLY A 224 5.00 -3.59 10.97
CA GLY A 224 3.71 -4.28 10.98
C GLY A 224 2.55 -3.39 11.44
N THR A 225 2.79 -2.44 12.34
CA THR A 225 1.83 -1.37 12.68
C THR A 225 1.47 -0.56 11.44
N LYS A 226 2.44 -0.20 10.60
CA LYS A 226 2.22 0.49 9.34
C LYS A 226 1.55 -0.37 8.28
N VAL A 227 1.85 -1.68 8.25
CA VAL A 227 1.14 -2.66 7.40
C VAL A 227 -0.33 -2.77 7.80
N GLY A 228 -0.67 -2.44 9.04
CA GLY A 228 -2.00 -2.62 9.60
C GLY A 228 -2.26 -4.04 10.11
N LEU A 229 -1.22 -4.75 10.56
CA LEU A 229 -1.38 -6.09 11.13
C LEU A 229 -2.04 -6.05 12.50
N VAL A 230 -2.88 -7.04 12.77
CA VAL A 230 -3.49 -7.21 14.10
C VAL A 230 -2.43 -7.65 15.11
N PRO A 231 -2.41 -7.06 16.31
CA PRO A 231 -3.40 -6.15 16.92
C PRO A 231 -3.16 -4.64 16.68
N MET A 232 -2.14 -4.24 15.93
CA MET A 232 -1.72 -2.83 15.77
C MET A 232 -2.49 -2.07 14.67
N HIS A 233 -3.61 -2.59 14.16
CA HIS A 233 -4.34 -2.12 12.98
C HIS A 233 -5.34 -0.96 13.24
N ASN A 234 -5.64 -0.63 14.49
CA ASN A 234 -6.81 0.19 14.86
C ASN A 234 -6.81 1.62 14.29
N TRP A 235 -5.66 2.15 13.85
CA TRP A 235 -5.56 3.45 13.22
C TRP A 235 -6.14 3.46 11.79
N LEU A 236 -6.08 2.31 11.09
CA LEU A 236 -6.33 2.23 9.66
C LEU A 236 -7.79 2.54 9.29
N PRO A 237 -8.82 1.95 9.95
CA PRO A 237 -10.22 2.23 9.62
C PRO A 237 -10.59 3.70 9.81
N ASP A 238 -10.10 4.33 10.87
CA ASP A 238 -10.39 5.72 11.18
C ASP A 238 -9.70 6.67 10.18
N ALA A 239 -8.42 6.44 9.86
CA ALA A 239 -7.69 7.23 8.88
C ALA A 239 -8.34 7.17 7.48
N HIS A 240 -8.85 5.99 7.09
CA HIS A 240 -9.57 5.84 5.81
C HIS A 240 -10.93 6.53 5.82
N ALA A 241 -11.71 6.39 6.89
CA ALA A 241 -13.04 6.97 6.97
C ALA A 241 -12.99 8.50 6.89
N GLU A 242 -12.08 9.12 7.62
CA GLU A 242 -12.06 10.56 7.83
C GLU A 242 -11.20 11.33 6.81
N GLY A 243 -10.20 10.68 6.19
CA GLY A 243 -9.37 11.31 5.16
C GLY A 243 -10.10 11.46 3.83
N PRO A 244 -9.64 12.36 2.93
CA PRO A 244 -10.13 12.41 1.56
C PRO A 244 -9.96 11.06 0.86
N THR A 245 -10.93 10.67 0.04
CA THR A 245 -10.90 9.34 -0.60
C THR A 245 -9.69 9.08 -1.50
N PRO A 246 -9.12 10.05 -2.23
CA PRO A 246 -7.84 9.83 -2.93
C PRO A 246 -6.71 9.40 -1.99
N ILE A 247 -6.72 9.92 -0.75
CA ILE A 247 -5.73 9.51 0.26
C ILE A 247 -5.99 8.10 0.75
N SER A 248 -7.26 7.73 0.93
CA SER A 248 -7.61 6.33 1.26
C SER A 248 -7.11 5.35 0.18
N ALA A 249 -7.20 5.72 -1.10
CA ALA A 249 -6.70 4.88 -2.19
C ALA A 249 -5.19 4.65 -2.12
N VAL A 250 -4.38 5.69 -1.90
CA VAL A 250 -2.91 5.55 -1.80
C VAL A 250 -2.45 4.98 -0.46
N LEU A 251 -3.18 5.22 0.63
CA LEU A 251 -2.90 4.56 1.91
C LEU A 251 -3.06 3.05 1.76
N SER A 252 -4.22 2.59 1.30
CA SER A 252 -4.52 1.17 1.11
C SER A 252 -3.66 0.51 0.03
N GLY A 253 -3.59 1.13 -1.14
CA GLY A 253 -2.92 0.55 -2.31
C GLY A 253 -1.39 0.60 -2.24
N LEU A 254 -0.80 1.57 -1.54
CA LEU A 254 0.64 1.83 -1.61
C LEU A 254 1.33 1.78 -0.25
N LEU A 255 0.92 2.59 0.74
CA LEU A 255 1.64 2.71 2.01
C LEU A 255 1.79 1.36 2.71
N LEU A 256 0.73 0.56 2.74
CA LEU A 256 0.75 -0.76 3.38
C LEU A 256 1.76 -1.69 2.71
N ASN A 257 1.84 -1.66 1.38
CA ASN A 257 2.81 -2.46 0.61
C ASN A 257 4.25 -2.01 0.82
N VAL A 258 4.51 -0.69 0.92
CA VAL A 258 5.85 -0.15 1.23
C VAL A 258 6.26 -0.54 2.64
N ALA A 259 5.33 -0.56 3.58
CA ALA A 259 5.59 -1.03 4.95
C ALA A 259 5.87 -2.54 4.99
N LEU A 260 5.13 -3.35 4.23
CA LEU A 260 5.39 -4.79 4.11
C LEU A 260 6.74 -5.06 3.43
N TYR A 261 7.12 -4.26 2.43
CA TYR A 261 8.47 -4.29 1.85
C TYR A 261 9.56 -4.09 2.91
N ALA A 262 9.40 -3.12 3.83
CA ALA A 262 10.36 -2.90 4.91
C ALA A 262 10.47 -4.14 5.82
N VAL A 263 9.35 -4.78 6.17
CA VAL A 263 9.33 -6.04 6.91
C VAL A 263 10.09 -7.13 6.16
N LEU A 264 9.88 -7.27 4.85
CA LEU A 264 10.52 -8.31 4.03
C LEU A 264 12.02 -8.08 3.87
N ARG A 265 12.49 -6.83 3.75
CA ARG A 265 13.92 -6.51 3.78
C ARG A 265 14.59 -6.94 5.10
N CYS A 266 13.91 -6.72 6.22
CA CYS A 266 14.39 -7.16 7.53
C CYS A 266 14.30 -8.69 7.68
N LYS A 267 13.26 -9.33 7.11
CA LYS A 267 13.11 -10.79 7.10
C LYS A 267 14.29 -11.49 6.42
N VAL A 268 14.75 -11.00 5.27
CA VAL A 268 15.89 -11.57 4.54
C VAL A 268 17.17 -11.59 5.41
N LEU A 269 17.39 -10.53 6.19
CA LEU A 269 18.53 -10.46 7.13
C LEU A 269 18.35 -11.46 8.28
N ALA A 270 17.15 -11.50 8.85
CA ALA A 270 16.83 -12.36 9.99
C ALA A 270 16.85 -13.86 9.61
N ASP A 271 16.31 -14.23 8.44
CA ASP A 271 16.36 -15.61 7.95
C ASP A 271 17.80 -16.09 7.80
N GLY A 272 18.70 -15.25 7.26
CA GLY A 272 20.11 -15.59 7.10
C GLY A 272 20.88 -15.69 8.41
N ALA A 273 20.54 -14.88 9.42
CA ALA A 273 21.19 -14.89 10.72
C ALA A 273 20.69 -16.03 11.62
N LEU A 274 19.39 -16.32 11.57
CA LEU A 274 18.76 -17.24 12.53
C LEU A 274 18.73 -18.70 12.04
N GLY A 275 18.46 -18.95 10.75
CA GLY A 275 18.36 -20.28 10.17
C GLY A 275 17.28 -21.20 10.78
N ASN A 276 16.45 -20.72 11.71
CA ASN A 276 15.50 -21.50 12.50
C ASN A 276 14.02 -21.28 12.09
N GLY A 277 13.76 -20.53 11.04
CA GLY A 277 12.41 -20.25 10.54
C GLY A 277 11.58 -19.30 11.40
N LEU A 278 12.11 -18.72 12.48
CA LEU A 278 11.38 -17.80 13.37
C LEU A 278 10.70 -16.64 12.61
N PRO A 279 11.37 -15.93 11.67
CA PRO A 279 10.73 -14.84 10.93
C PRO A 279 9.51 -15.32 10.15
N GLY A 280 9.60 -16.46 9.48
CA GLY A 280 8.49 -17.07 8.76
C GLY A 280 7.31 -17.43 9.68
N HIS A 281 7.57 -18.06 10.82
CA HIS A 281 6.52 -18.41 11.79
C HIS A 281 5.80 -17.19 12.35
N LEU A 282 6.53 -16.12 12.65
CA LEU A 282 5.92 -14.87 13.12
C LEU A 282 5.04 -14.25 12.04
N LEU A 283 5.49 -14.19 10.77
CA LEU A 283 4.68 -13.68 9.68
C LEU A 283 3.42 -14.53 9.44
N VAL A 284 3.51 -15.85 9.53
CA VAL A 284 2.35 -16.76 9.46
C VAL A 284 1.35 -16.44 10.57
N GLY A 285 1.82 -16.31 11.81
CA GLY A 285 0.98 -16.02 12.96
C GLY A 285 0.26 -14.67 12.85
N PHE A 286 1.02 -13.59 12.63
CA PHE A 286 0.45 -12.24 12.46
C PHE A 286 -0.48 -12.16 11.24
N GLY A 287 -0.11 -12.81 10.12
CA GLY A 287 -0.90 -12.86 8.91
C GLY A 287 -2.24 -13.54 9.14
N LEU A 288 -2.25 -14.76 9.69
CA LEU A 288 -3.46 -15.54 9.94
C LEU A 288 -4.41 -14.84 10.92
N VAL A 289 -3.88 -14.31 12.03
CA VAL A 289 -4.69 -13.54 13.00
C VAL A 289 -5.29 -12.30 12.34
N SER A 290 -4.53 -11.61 11.48
CA SER A 290 -5.03 -10.42 10.77
C SER A 290 -6.16 -10.76 9.81
N VAL A 291 -6.02 -11.85 9.04
CA VAL A 291 -7.08 -12.33 8.14
C VAL A 291 -8.36 -12.64 8.94
N LEU A 292 -8.25 -13.42 10.01
CA LEU A 292 -9.41 -13.82 10.83
C LEU A 292 -10.09 -12.61 11.47
N VAL A 293 -9.36 -11.78 12.20
CA VAL A 293 -9.93 -10.63 12.91
C VAL A 293 -10.57 -9.64 11.95
N ALA A 294 -9.90 -9.33 10.84
CA ALA A 294 -10.42 -8.40 9.85
C ALA A 294 -11.70 -8.92 9.19
N SER A 295 -11.73 -10.18 8.74
CA SER A 295 -12.88 -10.78 8.09
C SER A 295 -14.15 -10.77 8.97
N PHE A 296 -14.02 -11.11 10.25
CA PHE A 296 -15.17 -11.05 11.16
C PHE A 296 -15.55 -9.61 11.54
N SER A 297 -14.61 -8.67 11.57
CA SER A 297 -14.88 -7.26 11.83
C SER A 297 -15.70 -6.58 10.73
N LEU A 298 -15.65 -7.10 9.49
CA LEU A 298 -16.43 -6.61 8.35
C LEU A 298 -17.94 -6.63 8.61
N PHE A 299 -18.45 -7.60 9.37
CA PHE A 299 -19.89 -7.72 9.67
C PHE A 299 -20.46 -6.56 10.51
N ARG A 300 -19.61 -5.80 11.20
CA ARG A 300 -20.05 -4.71 12.06
C ARG A 300 -19.92 -3.32 11.40
N GLN A 301 -19.36 -3.26 10.20
CA GLN A 301 -19.09 -1.95 9.58
C GLN A 301 -20.37 -1.34 9.00
N LYS A 302 -20.59 -0.07 9.32
CA LYS A 302 -21.70 0.76 8.79
C LYS A 302 -21.21 1.82 7.80
N ASP A 303 -19.93 2.16 7.84
CA ASP A 303 -19.26 3.10 6.94
C ASP A 303 -18.56 2.33 5.81
N VAL A 304 -18.77 2.75 4.56
CA VAL A 304 -18.25 2.07 3.38
C VAL A 304 -16.73 2.15 3.27
N LYS A 305 -16.11 3.26 3.69
CA LYS A 305 -14.63 3.37 3.68
C LYS A 305 -14.00 2.52 4.78
N ARG A 306 -14.62 2.43 5.95
CA ARG A 306 -14.22 1.49 7.01
C ARG A 306 -14.36 0.04 6.56
N LEU A 307 -15.44 -0.30 5.86
CA LEU A 307 -15.63 -1.63 5.31
C LEU A 307 -14.44 -2.04 4.43
N PHE A 308 -14.08 -1.20 3.46
CA PHE A 308 -12.95 -1.50 2.58
C PHE A 308 -11.58 -1.36 3.23
N SER A 309 -11.45 -0.62 4.34
CA SER A 309 -10.22 -0.60 5.12
C SER A 309 -9.99 -1.92 5.88
N TYR A 310 -11.02 -2.51 6.48
CA TYR A 310 -10.90 -3.85 7.08
C TYR A 310 -10.59 -4.92 6.03
N SER A 311 -11.17 -4.80 4.83
CA SER A 311 -10.76 -5.66 3.72
C SER A 311 -9.29 -5.44 3.33
N SER A 312 -8.69 -4.24 3.51
CA SER A 312 -7.26 -4.04 3.30
C SER A 312 -6.42 -4.73 4.38
N ILE A 313 -6.85 -4.71 5.65
CA ILE A 313 -6.20 -5.44 6.74
C ILE A 313 -6.20 -6.95 6.47
N GLU A 314 -7.32 -7.48 5.99
CA GLU A 314 -7.46 -8.88 5.58
C GLU A 314 -6.42 -9.27 4.52
N HIS A 315 -6.39 -8.53 3.40
CA HIS A 315 -5.46 -8.82 2.31
C HIS A 315 -3.99 -8.61 2.70
N MET A 316 -3.68 -7.61 3.52
CA MET A 316 -2.32 -7.44 4.08
C MET A 316 -1.96 -8.61 4.99
N GLY A 317 -2.89 -9.12 5.77
CA GLY A 317 -2.74 -10.36 6.54
C GLY A 317 -2.43 -11.55 5.63
N LEU A 318 -3.18 -11.72 4.55
CA LEU A 318 -2.98 -12.80 3.58
C LEU A 318 -1.62 -12.72 2.88
N MET A 319 -1.18 -11.53 2.47
CA MET A 319 0.16 -11.32 1.90
C MET A 319 1.25 -11.63 2.93
N THR A 320 1.11 -11.15 4.16
CA THR A 320 2.06 -11.42 5.24
C THR A 320 2.16 -12.93 5.53
N PHE A 321 1.02 -13.62 5.55
CA PHE A 321 0.96 -15.08 5.67
C PHE A 321 1.68 -15.79 4.52
N ALA A 322 1.45 -15.37 3.28
CA ALA A 322 2.11 -15.93 2.10
C ALA A 322 3.64 -15.81 2.16
N PHE A 323 4.15 -14.62 2.53
CA PHE A 323 5.59 -14.43 2.73
C PHE A 323 6.15 -15.19 3.93
N GLY A 324 5.31 -15.46 4.93
CA GLY A 324 5.66 -16.33 6.07
C GLY A 324 5.79 -17.80 5.67
N LEU A 325 4.90 -18.31 4.80
CA LEU A 325 5.00 -19.67 4.23
C LEU A 325 6.31 -19.86 3.44
N GLY A 326 6.79 -18.78 2.81
CA GLY A 326 8.00 -18.77 2.01
C GLY A 326 8.01 -19.76 0.84
N GLY A 327 9.17 -19.84 0.19
CA GLY A 327 9.35 -20.64 -1.03
C GLY A 327 8.81 -19.95 -2.28
N PRO A 328 9.14 -20.48 -3.47
CA PRO A 328 8.96 -19.75 -4.73
C PRO A 328 7.49 -19.47 -5.07
N ILE A 329 6.58 -20.42 -4.80
CA ILE A 329 5.16 -20.27 -5.17
C ILE A 329 4.47 -19.27 -4.25
N ALA A 330 4.60 -19.40 -2.92
CA ALA A 330 3.95 -18.47 -2.00
C ALA A 330 4.50 -17.05 -2.12
N THR A 331 5.82 -16.91 -2.32
CA THR A 331 6.44 -15.59 -2.52
C THR A 331 6.01 -14.95 -3.83
N PHE A 332 5.95 -15.72 -4.93
CA PHE A 332 5.39 -15.26 -6.20
C PHE A 332 3.93 -14.81 -6.04
N ALA A 333 3.11 -15.63 -5.37
CA ALA A 333 1.72 -15.33 -5.11
C ALA A 333 1.56 -14.06 -4.26
N GLY A 334 2.40 -13.87 -3.25
CA GLY A 334 2.43 -12.64 -2.44
C GLY A 334 2.74 -11.39 -3.27
N LEU A 335 3.73 -11.45 -4.17
CA LEU A 335 4.08 -10.35 -5.08
C LEU A 335 2.96 -10.04 -6.08
N LEU A 336 2.36 -11.08 -6.67
CA LEU A 336 1.19 -10.92 -7.53
C LEU A 336 0.04 -10.28 -6.75
N HIS A 337 -0.20 -10.74 -5.52
CA HIS A 337 -1.25 -10.19 -4.66
C HIS A 337 -1.00 -8.72 -4.32
N MET A 338 0.23 -8.31 -4.02
CA MET A 338 0.59 -6.89 -3.81
C MET A 338 0.20 -6.02 -5.01
N THR A 339 0.43 -6.51 -6.23
CA THR A 339 0.09 -5.78 -7.46
C THR A 339 -1.41 -5.65 -7.64
N VAL A 340 -2.12 -6.79 -7.64
CA VAL A 340 -3.56 -6.80 -7.92
C VAL A 340 -4.35 -6.12 -6.80
N HIS A 341 -3.91 -6.27 -5.55
CA HIS A 341 -4.47 -5.55 -4.41
C HIS A 341 -4.34 -4.03 -4.59
N SER A 342 -3.15 -3.51 -4.92
CA SER A 342 -2.95 -2.08 -5.15
C SER A 342 -3.88 -1.53 -6.23
N LEU A 343 -3.99 -2.23 -7.35
CA LEU A 343 -4.85 -1.82 -8.46
C LEU A 343 -6.33 -1.85 -8.06
N VAL A 344 -6.80 -2.98 -7.56
CA VAL A 344 -8.23 -3.18 -7.25
C VAL A 344 -8.67 -2.29 -6.09
N LYS A 345 -7.86 -2.16 -5.03
CA LYS A 345 -8.20 -1.29 -3.88
C LYS A 345 -8.27 0.18 -4.27
N SER A 346 -7.34 0.66 -5.08
CA SER A 346 -7.42 2.03 -5.58
C SER A 346 -8.68 2.24 -6.42
N ALA A 347 -9.03 1.31 -7.32
CA ALA A 347 -10.26 1.37 -8.09
C ALA A 347 -11.52 1.42 -7.21
N ILE A 348 -11.57 0.57 -6.17
CA ILE A 348 -12.70 0.54 -5.22
C ILE A 348 -12.81 1.87 -4.48
N PHE A 349 -11.72 2.38 -3.91
CA PHE A 349 -11.77 3.65 -3.22
C PHE A 349 -12.17 4.80 -4.15
N PHE A 350 -11.73 4.81 -5.42
CA PHE A 350 -12.20 5.80 -6.38
C PHE A 350 -13.73 5.69 -6.60
N ALA A 351 -14.25 4.49 -6.82
CA ALA A 351 -15.70 4.28 -7.00
C ALA A 351 -16.50 4.63 -5.73
N VAL A 352 -16.04 4.18 -4.56
CA VAL A 352 -16.62 4.50 -3.25
C VAL A 352 -16.62 6.01 -2.98
N GLY A 353 -15.54 6.71 -3.32
CA GLY A 353 -15.45 8.16 -3.16
C GLY A 353 -16.55 8.89 -3.93
N HIS A 354 -16.73 8.54 -5.19
CA HIS A 354 -17.80 9.14 -5.99
C HIS A 354 -19.19 8.70 -5.54
N ALA A 355 -19.38 7.46 -5.11
CA ALA A 355 -20.64 7.00 -4.55
C ALA A 355 -21.02 7.79 -3.30
N ALA A 356 -20.08 7.97 -2.36
CA ALA A 356 -20.28 8.76 -1.16
C ALA A 356 -20.52 10.25 -1.45
N GLN A 357 -19.82 10.81 -2.43
CA GLN A 357 -20.08 12.20 -2.88
C GLN A 357 -21.47 12.37 -3.46
N LYS A 358 -21.96 11.41 -4.27
CA LYS A 358 -23.32 11.43 -4.82
C LYS A 358 -24.36 11.33 -3.71
N ALA A 359 -24.22 10.35 -2.83
CA ALA A 359 -25.14 10.10 -1.72
C ALA A 359 -25.07 11.16 -0.60
N ARG A 360 -23.98 11.98 -0.56
CA ARG A 360 -23.66 12.91 0.53
C ARG A 360 -23.50 12.24 1.90
N THR A 361 -23.23 10.95 1.92
CA THR A 361 -22.99 10.14 3.12
C THR A 361 -21.99 9.04 2.84
N GLN A 362 -21.34 8.55 3.87
CA GLN A 362 -20.48 7.35 3.84
C GLN A 362 -21.18 6.13 4.47
N GLU A 363 -22.38 6.33 5.04
CA GLU A 363 -23.15 5.25 5.62
C GLU A 363 -23.67 4.31 4.51
N ILE A 364 -23.44 3.02 4.69
CA ILE A 364 -23.78 1.98 3.71
C ILE A 364 -25.29 2.01 3.42
N ASP A 365 -26.12 2.14 4.45
CA ASP A 365 -27.57 2.17 4.29
C ASP A 365 -28.09 3.45 3.62
N GLY A 366 -27.29 4.51 3.62
CA GLY A 366 -27.59 5.77 2.93
C GLY A 366 -27.19 5.79 1.45
N ILE A 367 -26.47 4.80 0.95
CA ILE A 367 -26.04 4.70 -0.44
C ILE A 367 -26.84 3.56 -1.11
N ARG A 368 -27.75 3.90 -2.03
CA ARG A 368 -28.59 2.92 -2.73
C ARG A 368 -28.83 3.28 -4.18
N GLY A 369 -29.11 2.29 -5.01
CA GLY A 369 -29.54 2.50 -6.40
C GLY A 369 -28.49 3.13 -7.31
N LEU A 370 -27.19 2.87 -7.06
CA LEU A 370 -26.10 3.45 -7.84
C LEU A 370 -26.22 3.14 -9.34
N LEU A 371 -26.73 1.97 -9.73
CA LEU A 371 -26.92 1.62 -11.15
C LEU A 371 -28.00 2.45 -11.82
N GLN A 372 -29.01 2.93 -11.09
CA GLN A 372 -30.06 3.77 -11.65
C GLN A 372 -29.58 5.21 -11.91
N VAL A 373 -28.79 5.76 -10.97
CA VAL A 373 -28.39 7.18 -10.99
C VAL A 373 -27.04 7.40 -11.67
N SER A 374 -26.13 6.46 -11.55
CA SER A 374 -24.79 6.52 -12.15
C SER A 374 -24.28 5.11 -12.47
N PRO A 375 -24.73 4.52 -13.59
CA PRO A 375 -24.37 3.15 -13.95
C PRO A 375 -22.86 2.89 -13.93
N THR A 376 -22.05 3.85 -14.38
CA THR A 376 -20.60 3.74 -14.41
C THR A 376 -19.98 3.66 -13.02
N VAL A 377 -20.47 4.44 -12.04
CA VAL A 377 -20.00 4.32 -10.64
C VAL A 377 -20.49 3.00 -10.04
N GLY A 378 -21.73 2.62 -10.30
CA GLY A 378 -22.32 1.36 -9.82
C GLY A 378 -21.54 0.14 -10.33
N TRP A 379 -21.25 0.08 -11.63
CA TRP A 379 -20.46 -1.00 -12.22
C TRP A 379 -19.00 -0.99 -11.74
N GLY A 380 -18.37 0.20 -11.64
CA GLY A 380 -17.01 0.31 -11.08
C GLY A 380 -16.93 -0.24 -9.67
N MET A 381 -17.92 0.08 -8.82
CA MET A 381 -18.01 -0.43 -7.45
C MET A 381 -18.27 -1.94 -7.41
N MET A 382 -19.21 -2.46 -8.22
CA MET A 382 -19.53 -3.89 -8.26
C MET A 382 -18.36 -4.72 -8.78
N LEU A 383 -17.79 -4.35 -9.93
CA LEU A 383 -16.64 -5.06 -10.51
C LEU A 383 -15.41 -5.01 -9.61
N GLY A 384 -15.13 -3.85 -8.99
CA GLY A 384 -14.07 -3.72 -8.00
C GLY A 384 -14.28 -4.63 -6.80
N THR A 385 -15.53 -4.70 -6.31
CA THR A 385 -15.88 -5.60 -5.21
C THR A 385 -15.72 -7.08 -5.58
N LEU A 386 -16.22 -7.50 -6.73
CA LEU A 386 -16.04 -8.88 -7.21
C LEU A 386 -14.54 -9.20 -7.37
N ALA A 387 -13.77 -8.25 -7.90
CA ALA A 387 -12.33 -8.42 -8.07
C ALA A 387 -11.60 -8.61 -6.73
N ILE A 388 -11.91 -7.80 -5.69
CA ILE A 388 -11.24 -7.91 -4.39
C ILE A 388 -11.70 -9.12 -3.59
N LEU A 389 -12.89 -9.62 -3.84
CA LEU A 389 -13.43 -10.84 -3.20
C LEU A 389 -12.92 -12.13 -3.84
N GLY A 390 -11.89 -12.07 -4.65
CA GLY A 390 -11.31 -13.25 -5.28
C GLY A 390 -12.24 -13.94 -6.27
N MET A 391 -13.11 -13.21 -6.97
CA MET A 391 -13.95 -13.82 -8.01
C MET A 391 -13.14 -14.04 -9.30
N PRO A 392 -13.17 -15.26 -9.88
CA PRO A 392 -12.63 -15.48 -11.22
C PRO A 392 -13.31 -14.55 -12.23
N PRO A 393 -12.62 -14.06 -13.23
CA PRO A 393 -11.23 -14.28 -13.61
C PRO A 393 -10.24 -13.20 -13.16
N PHE A 394 -10.50 -12.47 -12.08
CA PHE A 394 -9.60 -11.41 -11.60
C PHE A 394 -8.32 -11.98 -10.95
N GLY A 395 -7.24 -11.17 -11.00
CA GLY A 395 -5.92 -11.58 -10.52
C GLY A 395 -5.84 -11.85 -9.01
N VAL A 396 -6.75 -11.28 -8.22
CA VAL A 396 -6.86 -11.58 -6.77
C VAL A 396 -7.18 -13.07 -6.58
N PHE A 397 -8.13 -13.63 -7.34
CA PHE A 397 -8.41 -15.07 -7.33
C PHE A 397 -7.17 -15.92 -7.59
N ALA A 398 -6.40 -15.58 -8.63
CA ALA A 398 -5.21 -16.34 -9.00
C ALA A 398 -4.17 -16.34 -7.86
N SER A 399 -3.94 -15.20 -7.22
CA SER A 399 -3.00 -15.09 -6.11
C SER A 399 -3.50 -15.78 -4.83
N GLU A 400 -4.78 -15.64 -4.48
CA GLU A 400 -5.40 -16.34 -3.33
C GLU A 400 -5.37 -17.85 -3.51
N PHE A 401 -5.70 -18.34 -4.71
CA PHE A 401 -5.64 -19.76 -5.04
C PHE A 401 -4.22 -20.33 -4.85
N LEU A 402 -3.18 -19.62 -5.32
CA LEU A 402 -1.79 -20.03 -5.14
C LEU A 402 -1.36 -20.00 -3.65
N ILE A 403 -1.82 -19.00 -2.89
CA ILE A 403 -1.54 -18.92 -1.44
C ILE A 403 -2.21 -20.09 -0.73
N LEU A 404 -3.49 -20.34 -1.01
CA LEU A 404 -4.28 -21.40 -0.35
C LEU A 404 -3.74 -22.80 -0.69
N THR A 405 -3.42 -23.07 -1.95
CA THR A 405 -2.83 -24.36 -2.35
C THR A 405 -1.47 -24.58 -1.71
N THR A 406 -0.65 -23.53 -1.58
CA THR A 406 0.63 -23.61 -0.86
C THR A 406 0.41 -23.82 0.65
N ALA A 407 -0.60 -23.18 1.24
CA ALA A 407 -0.96 -23.38 2.64
C ALA A 407 -1.38 -24.84 2.90
N ILE A 408 -2.22 -25.40 2.04
CA ILE A 408 -2.61 -26.84 2.13
C ILE A 408 -1.37 -27.75 2.07
N ALA A 409 -0.44 -27.46 1.17
CA ALA A 409 0.75 -28.29 0.99
C ALA A 409 1.77 -28.18 2.13
N LYS A 410 1.98 -26.98 2.71
CA LYS A 410 3.01 -26.72 3.71
C LYS A 410 2.49 -26.66 5.14
N LEU A 411 1.25 -26.23 5.35
CA LEU A 411 0.69 -25.91 6.67
C LEU A 411 -0.83 -26.20 6.68
N ALA A 412 -1.19 -27.46 6.39
CA ALA A 412 -2.55 -27.89 6.11
C ALA A 412 -3.58 -27.45 7.17
N TRP A 413 -3.20 -27.39 8.44
CA TRP A 413 -4.08 -26.95 9.52
C TRP A 413 -4.55 -25.50 9.37
N SER A 414 -3.82 -24.63 8.66
CA SER A 414 -4.18 -23.21 8.46
C SER A 414 -5.25 -23.02 7.38
N ALA A 415 -5.38 -23.94 6.44
CA ALA A 415 -6.28 -23.82 5.30
C ALA A 415 -7.77 -23.67 5.69
N PRO A 416 -8.34 -24.43 6.63
CA PRO A 416 -9.72 -24.24 7.06
C PRO A 416 -9.98 -22.82 7.61
N PHE A 417 -9.04 -22.27 8.37
CA PHE A 417 -9.18 -20.93 8.94
C PHE A 417 -9.14 -19.85 7.85
N LEU A 418 -8.27 -19.99 6.86
CA LEU A 418 -8.23 -19.09 5.70
C LEU A 418 -9.52 -19.16 4.91
N LEU A 419 -10.03 -20.38 4.61
CA LEU A 419 -11.27 -20.56 3.85
C LEU A 419 -12.48 -19.96 4.58
N ILE A 420 -12.59 -20.18 5.88
CA ILE A 420 -13.67 -19.60 6.70
C ILE A 420 -13.58 -18.07 6.69
N ALA A 421 -12.39 -17.51 6.85
CA ALA A 421 -12.19 -16.07 6.86
C ALA A 421 -12.51 -15.43 5.49
N LEU A 422 -12.03 -16.00 4.38
CA LEU A 422 -12.33 -15.54 3.03
C LEU A 422 -13.84 -15.63 2.72
N ALA A 423 -14.49 -16.72 3.11
CA ALA A 423 -15.95 -16.87 2.95
C ALA A 423 -16.73 -15.84 3.79
N ALA A 424 -16.27 -15.57 5.02
CA ALA A 424 -16.87 -14.56 5.89
C ALA A 424 -16.71 -13.14 5.29
N ALA A 425 -15.53 -12.80 4.79
CA ALA A 425 -15.28 -11.53 4.12
C ALA A 425 -16.12 -11.37 2.85
N PHE A 426 -16.19 -12.42 2.02
CA PHE A 426 -17.06 -12.46 0.84
C PHE A 426 -18.51 -12.16 1.23
N ALA A 427 -19.08 -12.89 2.17
CA ALA A 427 -20.45 -12.70 2.61
C ALA A 427 -20.69 -11.28 3.17
N ALA A 428 -19.79 -10.79 4.03
CA ALA A 428 -19.93 -9.50 4.68
C ALA A 428 -19.90 -8.33 3.70
N ILE A 429 -18.98 -8.34 2.73
CA ILE A 429 -18.82 -7.25 1.76
C ILE A 429 -19.88 -7.34 0.67
N PHE A 430 -20.08 -8.53 0.07
CA PHE A 430 -21.00 -8.70 -1.05
C PHE A 430 -22.44 -8.34 -0.69
N MET A 431 -22.94 -8.81 0.45
CA MET A 431 -24.31 -8.49 0.92
C MET A 431 -24.55 -7.00 1.11
N ARG A 432 -23.53 -6.21 1.45
CA ARG A 432 -23.64 -4.76 1.62
C ARG A 432 -23.56 -4.04 0.29
N VAL A 433 -22.57 -4.37 -0.52
CA VAL A 433 -22.32 -3.68 -1.80
C VAL A 433 -23.46 -3.91 -2.79
N GLN A 434 -24.02 -5.12 -2.85
CA GLN A 434 -25.17 -5.39 -3.74
C GLN A 434 -26.38 -4.48 -3.42
N ARG A 435 -26.64 -4.20 -2.13
CA ARG A 435 -27.72 -3.29 -1.73
C ARG A 435 -27.46 -1.85 -2.14
N MET A 436 -26.20 -1.42 -2.07
CA MET A 436 -25.80 -0.07 -2.51
C MET A 436 -25.92 0.09 -4.04
N VAL A 437 -25.62 -0.97 -4.78
CA VAL A 437 -25.60 -0.93 -6.24
C VAL A 437 -26.98 -1.11 -6.86
N PHE A 438 -27.77 -2.10 -6.39
CA PHE A 438 -29.03 -2.53 -6.99
C PHE A 438 -30.31 -2.05 -6.27
N GLY A 439 -30.23 -1.39 -5.12
CA GLY A 439 -31.39 -0.91 -4.38
C GLY A 439 -32.14 0.22 -5.10
N GLU A 440 -33.25 0.65 -4.54
CA GLU A 440 -33.94 1.86 -4.99
C GLU A 440 -33.08 3.10 -4.77
N SER A 441 -33.14 4.02 -5.76
CA SER A 441 -32.26 5.22 -5.73
C SER A 441 -32.74 6.25 -4.71
N ASN A 442 -31.79 6.69 -3.88
CA ASN A 442 -31.94 7.84 -2.99
C ASN A 442 -30.82 8.88 -3.20
N VAL A 443 -30.07 8.78 -4.29
CA VAL A 443 -28.86 9.58 -4.54
C VAL A 443 -29.14 10.76 -5.47
N ALA A 444 -28.51 11.91 -5.14
CA ALA A 444 -28.52 13.10 -5.98
C ALA A 444 -27.52 12.99 -7.14
N THR A 445 -27.79 13.70 -8.23
CA THR A 445 -26.84 13.89 -9.33
C THR A 445 -25.71 14.83 -8.90
N LEU A 446 -24.49 14.58 -9.40
CA LEU A 446 -23.36 15.51 -9.27
C LEU A 446 -23.34 16.47 -10.45
N GLU A 447 -22.99 17.74 -10.19
CA GLU A 447 -22.82 18.76 -11.24
C GLU A 447 -21.64 18.45 -12.16
N HIS A 448 -20.56 17.87 -11.60
CA HIS A 448 -19.38 17.51 -12.36
C HIS A 448 -19.30 16.00 -12.59
N PRO A 449 -18.94 15.56 -13.81
CA PRO A 449 -18.76 14.15 -14.09
C PRO A 449 -17.58 13.59 -13.25
N PRO A 450 -17.73 12.40 -12.66
CA PRO A 450 -16.66 11.76 -11.93
C PRO A 450 -15.50 11.29 -12.85
N ALA A 451 -14.28 11.26 -12.34
CA ALA A 451 -13.13 10.68 -13.03
C ALA A 451 -13.15 9.15 -12.90
N LEU A 452 -13.79 8.49 -13.84
CA LEU A 452 -13.96 7.02 -13.81
C LEU A 452 -12.92 6.27 -14.63
N LEU A 453 -12.18 6.93 -15.51
CA LEU A 453 -11.14 6.29 -16.31
C LEU A 453 -10.11 5.54 -15.45
N PRO A 454 -9.56 6.11 -14.36
CA PRO A 454 -8.64 5.37 -13.49
C PRO A 454 -9.26 4.10 -12.88
N VAL A 455 -10.55 4.10 -12.53
CA VAL A 455 -11.26 2.93 -11.99
C VAL A 455 -11.18 1.77 -12.97
N PHE A 456 -11.60 1.99 -14.21
CA PHE A 456 -11.68 0.93 -15.21
C PHE A 456 -10.30 0.51 -15.74
N VAL A 457 -9.33 1.41 -15.81
CA VAL A 457 -7.94 1.05 -16.16
C VAL A 457 -7.37 0.10 -15.10
N HIS A 458 -7.54 0.39 -13.83
CA HIS A 458 -7.08 -0.48 -12.74
C HIS A 458 -7.78 -1.84 -12.75
N LEU A 459 -9.11 -1.85 -12.95
CA LEU A 459 -9.88 -3.10 -13.03
C LEU A 459 -9.49 -3.94 -14.26
N ALA A 460 -9.25 -3.30 -15.41
CA ALA A 460 -8.79 -3.99 -16.62
C ALA A 460 -7.40 -4.61 -16.44
N LEU A 461 -6.47 -3.91 -15.76
CA LEU A 461 -5.16 -4.47 -15.43
C LEU A 461 -5.30 -5.62 -14.42
N GLY A 462 -6.16 -5.49 -13.42
CA GLY A 462 -6.45 -6.57 -12.46
C GLY A 462 -7.08 -7.80 -13.12
N LEU A 463 -7.95 -7.58 -14.11
CA LEU A 463 -8.54 -8.64 -14.93
C LEU A 463 -7.48 -9.31 -15.83
N MET A 464 -6.67 -8.51 -16.50
CA MET A 464 -5.58 -9.00 -17.34
C MET A 464 -4.64 -9.93 -16.55
N LEU A 465 -4.24 -9.51 -15.34
CA LEU A 465 -3.34 -10.31 -14.50
C LEU A 465 -3.97 -11.61 -13.97
N GLY A 466 -5.29 -11.71 -13.96
CA GLY A 466 -5.99 -12.95 -13.64
C GLY A 466 -6.12 -13.91 -14.81
N LEU A 467 -6.27 -13.37 -16.02
CA LEU A 467 -6.36 -14.18 -17.25
C LEU A 467 -4.99 -14.57 -17.79
N TYR A 468 -4.03 -13.67 -17.68
CA TYR A 468 -2.70 -13.85 -18.27
C TYR A 468 -1.66 -12.98 -17.57
N VAL A 469 -0.68 -13.61 -16.95
CA VAL A 469 0.50 -12.92 -16.42
C VAL A 469 1.57 -12.90 -17.52
N PRO A 470 1.93 -11.72 -18.07
CA PRO A 470 2.92 -11.65 -19.14
C PRO A 470 4.23 -12.31 -18.73
N PRO A 471 4.93 -13.04 -19.64
CA PRO A 471 6.14 -13.80 -19.30
C PRO A 471 7.25 -12.95 -18.69
N TYR A 472 7.43 -11.70 -19.16
CA TYR A 472 8.41 -10.77 -18.60
C TYR A 472 8.07 -10.40 -17.14
N LEU A 473 6.80 -10.21 -16.82
CA LEU A 473 6.36 -9.90 -15.45
C LEU A 473 6.48 -11.14 -14.55
N ALA A 474 6.15 -12.32 -15.06
CA ALA A 474 6.36 -13.57 -14.34
C ALA A 474 7.84 -13.82 -14.03
N THR A 475 8.72 -13.51 -14.97
CA THR A 475 10.18 -13.60 -14.77
C THR A 475 10.65 -12.57 -13.75
N TRP A 476 10.15 -11.34 -13.81
CA TRP A 476 10.45 -10.31 -12.84
C TRP A 476 10.04 -10.71 -11.42
N TYR A 477 8.80 -11.24 -11.25
CA TYR A 477 8.35 -11.75 -9.94
C TYR A 477 9.21 -12.91 -9.43
N ARG A 478 9.66 -13.81 -10.30
CA ARG A 478 10.57 -14.89 -9.88
C ARG A 478 11.93 -14.35 -9.42
N GLN A 479 12.47 -13.35 -10.11
CA GLN A 479 13.71 -12.67 -9.67
C GLN A 479 13.53 -11.99 -8.30
N ALA A 480 12.44 -11.24 -8.12
CA ALA A 480 12.12 -10.61 -6.84
C ALA A 480 11.89 -11.67 -5.73
N ALA A 481 11.19 -12.76 -6.04
CA ALA A 481 10.96 -13.86 -5.09
C ALA A 481 12.25 -14.54 -4.65
N ALA A 482 13.19 -14.74 -5.57
CA ALA A 482 14.52 -15.29 -5.23
C ALA A 482 15.29 -14.40 -4.25
N MET A 483 15.14 -13.08 -4.35
CA MET A 483 15.79 -12.13 -3.40
C MET A 483 15.16 -12.15 -2.00
N ILE A 484 13.87 -12.49 -1.89
CA ILE A 484 13.14 -12.57 -0.62
C ILE A 484 13.36 -13.93 0.05
N ALA A 485 13.57 -14.98 -0.75
CA ALA A 485 13.78 -16.33 -0.22
C ALA A 485 15.19 -16.52 0.40
N GLY A 486 16.10 -15.60 0.18
CA GLY A 486 17.47 -15.59 0.73
C GLY A 486 18.46 -16.36 -0.09
#